data_2368df9ea10462cb3b7a7cb5c08ce23d
#
_entry.id   2368df9ea10462cb3b7a7cb5c08ce23d
#
_cell.length_a   1.000
_cell.length_b   1.000
_cell.length_c   1.000
_cell.angle_alpha   90.00
_cell.angle_beta   90.00
_cell.angle_gamma   90.00
#
_symmetry.space_group_name_H-M   'P 1'
#
loop_
_entity.id
_entity.type
_entity.pdbx_description
1 polymer ?
#
loop_
_entity_poly.entity_id
_entity_poly.type
_entity_poly.pdbx_seq_one_letter_code
_entity_poly.pdbx_strand_id
1 'polypeptide(L)'
;MWIDTQIEMYGENSPLIRSMIYGEFVDDSGEGLVLNQKSLEECLQNPPELQMGMRVAFIDFAAGGDECVFALRNGNKVVEMVTWREKNTNVTIGKILNLIKKHNLAQDEIYADEGGLGLPLCDALMDAGYDIHRVNFGSKPFDSRYSNRSAEMWHVAARIIEKREIILPDDGMLHQQMVTRRAEVSRTGKLGLEPKDKMRARGLDSPDRADAVMGCISCGGGVGGTWERFSGITRPTLAELTEDAEASFKEDCLPDGMFVGY
;
A
#
# COMPACT_ATOMS: atom_id res chain seq x y z
N MET A 1 -25.89 -2.45 -15.06
CA MET A 1 -26.84 -3.00 -14.07
C MET A 1 -26.13 -3.17 -12.73
N TRP A 2 -26.81 -3.29 -11.55
CA TRP A 2 -26.14 -3.35 -10.23
C TRP A 2 -25.08 -4.45 -10.12
N ILE A 3 -25.34 -5.65 -10.66
CA ILE A 3 -24.40 -6.79 -10.68
C ILE A 3 -23.10 -6.42 -11.41
N ASP A 4 -23.20 -5.86 -12.62
CA ASP A 4 -22.02 -5.50 -13.41
C ASP A 4 -21.17 -4.46 -12.68
N THR A 5 -21.84 -3.49 -12.03
CA THR A 5 -21.18 -2.49 -11.19
C THR A 5 -20.45 -3.16 -10.02
N GLN A 6 -21.06 -4.15 -9.35
CA GLN A 6 -20.40 -4.86 -8.26
C GLN A 6 -19.19 -5.68 -8.75
N ILE A 7 -19.32 -6.38 -9.89
CA ILE A 7 -18.22 -7.12 -10.51
C ILE A 7 -17.08 -6.17 -10.92
N GLU A 8 -17.41 -5.03 -11.52
CA GLU A 8 -16.43 -4.01 -11.86
C GLU A 8 -15.76 -3.41 -10.62
N MET A 9 -16.52 -3.18 -9.55
CA MET A 9 -16.04 -2.61 -8.30
C MET A 9 -15.14 -3.55 -7.49
N TYR A 10 -15.49 -4.82 -7.41
CA TYR A 10 -14.85 -5.77 -6.49
C TYR A 10 -14.03 -6.87 -7.19
N GLY A 11 -14.12 -6.96 -8.52
CA GLY A 11 -13.52 -8.04 -9.33
C GLY A 11 -14.38 -9.30 -9.34
N GLU A 12 -14.53 -9.92 -10.51
CA GLU A 12 -15.40 -11.09 -10.73
C GLU A 12 -15.02 -12.27 -9.82
N ASN A 13 -13.73 -12.49 -9.62
CA ASN A 13 -13.20 -13.59 -8.81
C ASN A 13 -13.03 -13.25 -7.33
N SER A 14 -13.46 -12.07 -6.89
CA SER A 14 -13.34 -11.73 -5.45
C SER A 14 -14.24 -12.61 -4.61
N PRO A 15 -13.80 -12.99 -3.38
CA PRO A 15 -14.62 -13.76 -2.44
C PRO A 15 -15.98 -13.12 -2.19
N LEU A 16 -16.05 -11.78 -2.19
CA LEU A 16 -17.28 -11.03 -2.01
C LEU A 16 -18.25 -11.27 -3.17
N ILE A 17 -17.79 -11.20 -4.42
CA ILE A 17 -18.62 -11.41 -5.61
C ILE A 17 -19.05 -12.87 -5.71
N ARG A 18 -18.13 -13.80 -5.47
CA ARG A 18 -18.42 -15.23 -5.48
C ARG A 18 -19.48 -15.59 -4.44
N SER A 19 -19.39 -15.05 -3.24
CA SER A 19 -20.38 -15.29 -2.19
C SER A 19 -21.70 -14.55 -2.44
N MET A 20 -21.66 -13.23 -2.75
CA MET A 20 -22.86 -12.40 -2.86
C MET A 20 -23.65 -12.62 -4.16
N ILE A 21 -22.98 -12.83 -5.27
CA ILE A 21 -23.60 -12.88 -6.60
C ILE A 21 -23.78 -14.33 -7.05
N TYR A 22 -22.75 -15.16 -6.87
CA TYR A 22 -22.79 -16.54 -7.33
C TYR A 22 -23.25 -17.54 -6.24
N GLY A 23 -23.39 -17.09 -4.98
CA GLY A 23 -23.85 -17.95 -3.87
C GLY A 23 -22.86 -19.07 -3.53
N GLU A 24 -21.59 -18.91 -3.90
CA GLU A 24 -20.58 -19.91 -3.64
C GLU A 24 -20.14 -19.86 -2.18
N PHE A 25 -20.01 -21.04 -1.55
CA PHE A 25 -19.34 -21.14 -0.26
C PHE A 25 -17.85 -20.93 -0.48
N VAL A 26 -17.35 -19.80 0.04
CA VAL A 26 -15.93 -19.47 0.02
C VAL A 26 -15.28 -20.27 1.15
N ASP A 27 -14.65 -21.40 0.84
CA ASP A 27 -13.96 -22.22 1.81
C ASP A 27 -12.50 -21.74 2.04
N ASP A 28 -11.84 -22.27 3.08
CA ASP A 28 -10.50 -21.84 3.54
C ASP A 28 -9.35 -22.19 2.55
N SER A 29 -9.64 -22.77 1.39
CA SER A 29 -8.65 -23.32 0.45
C SER A 29 -8.04 -22.33 -0.54
N GLY A 30 -7.83 -21.07 -0.13
CA GLY A 30 -7.26 -19.98 -0.94
C GLY A 30 -8.26 -18.89 -1.29
N GLU A 31 -9.50 -19.05 -0.91
CA GLU A 31 -10.58 -18.09 -1.06
C GLU A 31 -10.57 -17.13 0.13
N GLY A 32 -10.51 -15.85 -0.14
CA GLY A 32 -10.32 -14.81 0.88
C GLY A 32 -8.95 -14.16 0.82
N LEU A 33 -8.08 -14.57 -0.11
CA LEU A 33 -6.81 -13.91 -0.35
C LEU A 33 -7.03 -12.59 -1.08
N VAL A 34 -6.20 -11.57 -0.77
CA VAL A 34 -6.22 -10.31 -1.50
C VAL A 34 -5.73 -10.51 -2.94
N LEU A 35 -4.73 -11.37 -3.11
CA LEU A 35 -4.20 -11.80 -4.40
C LEU A 35 -4.09 -13.33 -4.39
N ASN A 36 -4.73 -13.99 -5.34
CA ASN A 36 -4.62 -15.44 -5.45
C ASN A 36 -3.36 -15.86 -6.22
N GLN A 37 -2.87 -17.07 -5.92
CA GLN A 37 -1.64 -17.59 -6.48
C GLN A 37 -1.69 -17.68 -8.02
N LYS A 38 -2.82 -18.11 -8.59
CA LYS A 38 -2.97 -18.25 -10.04
C LYS A 38 -2.79 -16.92 -10.77
N SER A 39 -3.40 -15.83 -10.26
CA SER A 39 -3.25 -14.50 -10.84
C SER A 39 -1.81 -13.98 -10.77
N LEU A 40 -1.12 -14.26 -9.66
CA LEU A 40 0.31 -13.93 -9.54
C LEU A 40 1.14 -14.71 -10.56
N GLU A 41 0.96 -16.04 -10.66
CA GLU A 41 1.65 -16.89 -11.62
C GLU A 41 1.40 -16.46 -13.06
N GLU A 42 0.17 -16.13 -13.41
CA GLU A 42 -0.19 -15.60 -14.74
C GLU A 42 0.50 -14.26 -15.04
N CYS A 43 0.62 -13.38 -14.05
CA CYS A 43 1.34 -12.11 -14.19
C CYS A 43 2.85 -12.34 -14.40
N LEU A 44 3.45 -13.27 -13.67
CA LEU A 44 4.88 -13.58 -13.78
C LEU A 44 5.23 -14.28 -15.10
N GLN A 45 4.37 -15.18 -15.57
CA GLN A 45 4.58 -15.93 -16.82
C GLN A 45 4.29 -15.10 -18.08
N ASN A 46 3.40 -14.11 -17.98
CA ASN A 46 2.96 -13.28 -19.08
C ASN A 46 3.12 -11.79 -18.73
N PRO A 47 4.36 -11.30 -18.51
CA PRO A 47 4.58 -9.91 -18.16
C PRO A 47 4.13 -8.99 -19.30
N PRO A 48 3.65 -7.79 -18.97
CA PRO A 48 3.28 -6.81 -19.98
C PRO A 48 4.51 -6.28 -20.71
N GLU A 49 4.29 -5.60 -21.83
CA GLU A 49 5.35 -4.83 -22.48
C GLU A 49 5.88 -3.75 -21.54
N LEU A 50 7.21 -3.60 -21.48
CA LEU A 50 7.88 -2.63 -20.63
C LEU A 50 7.51 -1.20 -21.03
N GLN A 51 6.96 -0.45 -20.11
CA GLN A 51 6.65 0.96 -20.27
C GLN A 51 7.33 1.77 -19.17
N MET A 52 8.31 2.57 -19.53
CA MET A 52 8.95 3.50 -18.60
C MET A 52 8.03 4.70 -18.34
N GLY A 53 8.11 5.28 -17.14
CA GLY A 53 7.22 6.38 -16.78
C GLY A 53 7.51 6.93 -15.40
N MET A 54 6.46 7.27 -14.65
CA MET A 54 6.58 7.79 -13.30
C MET A 54 7.35 6.81 -12.41
N ARG A 55 8.35 7.32 -11.69
CA ARG A 55 9.09 6.56 -10.70
C ARG A 55 8.44 6.71 -9.33
N VAL A 56 8.43 5.65 -8.58
CA VAL A 56 7.97 5.63 -7.19
C VAL A 56 8.91 4.74 -6.39
N ALA A 57 9.56 5.31 -5.39
CA ALA A 57 10.22 4.55 -4.34
C ALA A 57 9.28 4.46 -3.14
N PHE A 58 9.12 3.27 -2.58
CA PHE A 58 8.37 3.05 -1.35
C PHE A 58 9.26 2.40 -0.30
N ILE A 59 9.21 2.93 0.92
CA ILE A 59 10.04 2.48 2.04
C ILE A 59 9.12 1.96 3.15
N ASP A 60 9.30 0.69 3.51
CA ASP A 60 8.74 0.10 4.72
C ASP A 60 9.85 -0.02 5.77
N PHE A 61 9.70 0.71 6.89
CA PHE A 61 10.72 0.81 7.92
C PHE A 61 10.58 -0.29 8.96
N ALA A 62 11.74 -0.85 9.34
CA ALA A 62 11.83 -1.76 10.48
C ALA A 62 13.12 -1.54 11.28
N ALA A 63 13.13 -1.99 12.54
CA ALA A 63 14.30 -1.93 13.43
C ALA A 63 14.61 -3.32 14.02
N GLY A 64 15.21 -4.16 13.22
CA GLY A 64 15.93 -5.36 13.64
C GLY A 64 15.11 -6.62 13.90
N GLY A 65 13.78 -6.56 13.98
CA GLY A 65 12.90 -7.73 14.02
C GLY A 65 12.46 -8.11 12.61
N ASP A 66 11.71 -7.22 12.02
CA ASP A 66 11.20 -7.30 10.66
C ASP A 66 12.23 -6.75 9.64
N GLU A 67 11.99 -6.96 8.35
CA GLU A 67 12.84 -6.42 7.28
C GLU A 67 12.49 -4.97 6.98
N CYS A 68 13.49 -4.08 6.92
CA CYS A 68 13.32 -2.81 6.24
C CYS A 68 13.41 -3.05 4.73
N VAL A 69 12.49 -2.50 3.98
CA VAL A 69 12.39 -2.73 2.53
C VAL A 69 12.32 -1.40 1.78
N PHE A 70 13.18 -1.29 0.76
CA PHE A 70 13.12 -0.24 -0.23
C PHE A 70 12.71 -0.88 -1.56
N ALA A 71 11.60 -0.44 -2.14
CA ALA A 71 11.11 -0.87 -3.44
C ALA A 71 11.05 0.32 -4.39
N LEU A 72 11.57 0.17 -5.61
CA LEU A 72 11.56 1.21 -6.65
C LEU A 72 10.85 0.70 -7.89
N ARG A 73 9.83 1.42 -8.32
CA ARG A 73 9.12 1.23 -9.59
C ARG A 73 9.48 2.33 -10.59
N ASN A 74 9.62 1.96 -11.86
CA ASN A 74 9.68 2.90 -12.97
C ASN A 74 8.67 2.48 -14.04
N GLY A 75 7.69 3.34 -14.31
CA GLY A 75 6.57 2.99 -15.18
C GLY A 75 5.81 1.77 -14.67
N ASN A 76 5.76 0.70 -15.46
CA ASN A 76 5.09 -0.54 -15.11
C ASN A 76 6.04 -1.66 -14.64
N LYS A 77 7.24 -1.33 -14.14
CA LYS A 77 8.19 -2.33 -13.65
C LYS A 77 8.73 -1.96 -12.27
N VAL A 78 8.69 -2.90 -11.33
CA VAL A 78 9.48 -2.81 -10.10
C VAL A 78 10.92 -3.15 -10.46
N VAL A 79 11.77 -2.12 -10.51
CA VAL A 79 13.14 -2.22 -11.05
C VAL A 79 14.16 -2.60 -10.01
N GLU A 80 13.87 -2.34 -8.72
CA GLU A 80 14.75 -2.72 -7.62
C GLU A 80 13.92 -2.95 -6.36
N MET A 81 14.31 -3.96 -5.59
CA MET A 81 13.86 -4.20 -4.23
C MET A 81 15.09 -4.54 -3.39
N VAL A 82 15.32 -3.78 -2.33
CA VAL A 82 16.45 -3.98 -1.40
C VAL A 82 15.90 -4.21 -0.01
N THR A 83 16.33 -5.29 0.63
CA THR A 83 15.91 -5.67 1.97
C THR A 83 17.09 -5.74 2.91
N TRP A 84 16.90 -5.36 4.17
CA TRP A 84 17.91 -5.52 5.21
C TRP A 84 17.28 -5.56 6.59
N ARG A 85 18.02 -6.12 7.54
CA ARG A 85 17.68 -6.09 8.97
C ARG A 85 18.76 -5.32 9.70
N GLU A 86 18.39 -4.25 10.37
CA GLU A 86 19.29 -3.36 11.08
C GLU A 86 18.60 -2.79 12.32
N LYS A 87 19.26 -2.85 13.48
CA LYS A 87 18.73 -2.27 14.72
C LYS A 87 19.05 -0.78 14.85
N ASN A 88 20.16 -0.36 14.23
CA ASN A 88 20.58 1.04 14.27
C ASN A 88 19.88 1.84 13.16
N THR A 89 18.94 2.66 13.57
CA THR A 89 18.16 3.50 12.65
C THR A 89 19.00 4.48 11.84
N ASN A 90 20.12 4.97 12.38
CA ASN A 90 21.02 5.86 11.62
C ASN A 90 21.69 5.11 10.46
N VAL A 91 22.02 3.82 10.64
CA VAL A 91 22.54 2.99 9.55
C VAL A 91 21.46 2.78 8.47
N THR A 92 20.22 2.56 8.89
CA THR A 92 19.08 2.45 7.97
C THR A 92 18.89 3.74 7.18
N ILE A 93 18.89 4.91 7.81
CA ILE A 93 18.80 6.20 7.12
C ILE A 93 19.97 6.38 6.14
N GLY A 94 21.21 6.07 6.54
CA GLY A 94 22.37 6.13 5.66
C GLY A 94 22.23 5.25 4.40
N LYS A 95 21.68 4.04 4.55
CA LYS A 95 21.39 3.14 3.39
C LYS A 95 20.33 3.74 2.47
N ILE A 96 19.24 4.28 3.03
CA ILE A 96 18.17 4.90 2.24
C ILE A 96 18.70 6.12 1.48
N LEU A 97 19.45 7.00 2.12
CA LEU A 97 20.07 8.16 1.46
C LEU A 97 21.00 7.75 0.32
N ASN A 98 21.74 6.65 0.48
CA ASN A 98 22.57 6.11 -0.60
C ASN A 98 21.73 5.56 -1.76
N LEU A 99 20.59 4.90 -1.49
CA LEU A 99 19.65 4.43 -2.53
C LEU A 99 19.00 5.60 -3.27
N ILE A 100 18.55 6.62 -2.55
CA ILE A 100 18.00 7.86 -3.13
C ILE A 100 19.04 8.51 -4.08
N LYS A 101 20.28 8.64 -3.64
CA LYS A 101 21.38 9.19 -4.45
C LYS A 101 21.73 8.28 -5.64
N LYS A 102 21.82 6.96 -5.43
CA LYS A 102 22.10 5.97 -6.49
C LYS A 102 21.12 6.11 -7.66
N HIS A 103 19.84 6.29 -7.35
CA HIS A 103 18.79 6.40 -8.36
C HIS A 103 18.48 7.85 -8.76
N ASN A 104 19.15 8.83 -8.16
CA ASN A 104 18.84 10.25 -8.37
C ASN A 104 17.33 10.53 -8.25
N LEU A 105 16.73 10.11 -7.13
CA LEU A 105 15.30 10.28 -6.87
C LEU A 105 15.00 11.70 -6.45
N ALA A 106 13.93 12.28 -7.02
CA ALA A 106 13.34 13.51 -6.56
C ALA A 106 12.48 13.24 -5.30
N GLN A 107 12.20 14.27 -4.51
CA GLN A 107 11.46 14.15 -3.25
C GLN A 107 10.03 13.63 -3.46
N ASP A 108 9.38 14.08 -4.53
CA ASP A 108 8.02 13.69 -4.94
C ASP A 108 7.92 12.25 -5.50
N GLU A 109 9.06 11.59 -5.71
CA GLU A 109 9.12 10.18 -6.09
C GLU A 109 9.23 9.24 -4.89
N ILE A 110 9.39 9.77 -3.65
CA ILE A 110 9.71 8.98 -2.45
C ILE A 110 8.49 8.94 -1.52
N TYR A 111 8.06 7.74 -1.19
CA TYR A 111 6.98 7.42 -0.27
C TYR A 111 7.51 6.54 0.85
N ALA A 112 7.00 6.71 2.06
CA ALA A 112 7.38 5.86 3.18
C ALA A 112 6.21 5.64 4.13
N ASP A 113 6.10 4.42 4.70
CA ASP A 113 5.17 4.19 5.79
C ASP A 113 5.64 4.94 7.05
N GLU A 114 4.81 5.87 7.52
CA GLU A 114 5.07 6.64 8.75
C GLU A 114 4.57 5.91 10.00
N GLY A 115 3.95 4.73 9.86
CA GLY A 115 3.40 3.99 10.99
C GLY A 115 4.45 3.60 12.02
N GLY A 116 4.13 3.76 13.32
CA GLY A 116 5.00 3.34 14.41
C GLY A 116 6.42 3.88 14.34
N LEU A 117 7.38 3.01 14.02
CA LEU A 117 8.79 3.38 13.88
C LEU A 117 9.08 4.24 12.64
N GLY A 118 8.21 4.25 11.66
CA GLY A 118 8.39 5.03 10.43
C GLY A 118 8.39 6.53 10.67
N LEU A 119 7.61 7.04 11.63
CA LEU A 119 7.51 8.47 11.90
C LEU A 119 8.87 9.13 12.19
N PRO A 120 9.66 8.69 13.19
CA PRO A 120 10.98 9.31 13.46
C PRO A 120 11.98 9.11 12.30
N LEU A 121 11.83 8.08 11.49
CA LEU A 121 12.70 7.85 10.34
C LEU A 121 12.32 8.75 9.14
N CYS A 122 11.03 9.04 8.95
CA CYS A 122 10.58 10.07 8.01
C CYS A 122 11.09 11.46 8.43
N ASP A 123 11.05 11.79 9.74
CA ASP A 123 11.59 13.05 10.27
C ASP A 123 13.10 13.14 10.01
N ALA A 124 13.85 12.07 10.22
CA ALA A 124 15.29 12.04 9.95
C ALA A 124 15.63 12.23 8.46
N LEU A 125 14.79 11.74 7.54
CA LEU A 125 14.95 12.02 6.11
C LEU A 125 14.63 13.47 5.79
N MET A 126 13.63 14.07 6.42
CA MET A 126 13.30 15.49 6.28
C MET A 126 14.45 16.37 6.80
N ASP A 127 15.03 16.04 7.96
CA ASP A 127 16.21 16.72 8.50
C ASP A 127 17.44 16.61 7.56
N ALA A 128 17.54 15.51 6.80
CA ALA A 128 18.55 15.33 5.77
C ALA A 128 18.24 16.06 4.45
N GLY A 129 17.15 16.82 4.37
CA GLY A 129 16.75 17.64 3.24
C GLY A 129 15.81 16.94 2.23
N TYR A 130 15.18 15.82 2.62
CA TYR A 130 14.22 15.10 1.78
C TYR A 130 12.81 15.19 2.38
N ASP A 131 11.98 16.08 1.85
CA ASP A 131 10.55 16.18 2.18
C ASP A 131 9.79 15.12 1.34
N ILE A 132 9.55 13.96 1.95
CA ILE A 132 8.99 12.78 1.29
C ILE A 132 7.49 12.65 1.55
N HIS A 133 6.79 11.90 0.70
CA HIS A 133 5.38 11.55 0.93
C HIS A 133 5.24 10.54 2.06
N ARG A 134 4.65 10.96 3.16
CA ARG A 134 4.35 10.10 4.32
C ARG A 134 3.03 9.37 4.10
N VAL A 135 3.04 8.07 4.28
CA VAL A 135 1.88 7.20 4.11
C VAL A 135 1.57 6.54 5.44
N ASN A 136 0.44 6.87 6.04
CA ASN A 136 -0.02 6.18 7.23
C ASN A 136 -0.94 5.03 6.84
N PHE A 137 -0.50 3.80 7.02
CA PHE A 137 -1.27 2.59 6.68
C PHE A 137 -2.60 2.47 7.43
N GLY A 138 -2.67 3.02 8.64
CA GLY A 138 -3.88 3.04 9.46
C GLY A 138 -4.85 4.18 9.13
N SER A 139 -4.42 5.17 8.34
CA SER A 139 -5.24 6.35 8.03
C SER A 139 -6.47 6.01 7.19
N LYS A 140 -7.35 7.01 7.05
CA LYS A 140 -8.56 6.93 6.23
C LYS A 140 -8.16 6.67 4.76
N PRO A 141 -8.84 5.74 4.07
CA PRO A 141 -8.61 5.49 2.65
C PRO A 141 -9.15 6.65 1.81
N PHE A 142 -8.64 6.84 0.61
CA PHE A 142 -9.24 7.77 -0.36
C PHE A 142 -10.57 7.24 -0.89
N ASP A 143 -10.67 5.93 -1.08
CA ASP A 143 -11.90 5.27 -1.50
C ASP A 143 -12.61 4.63 -0.29
N SER A 144 -13.81 5.12 0.01
CA SER A 144 -14.62 4.69 1.17
C SER A 144 -15.00 3.20 1.18
N ARG A 145 -14.77 2.48 0.08
CA ARG A 145 -14.97 1.01 -0.01
C ARG A 145 -13.98 0.23 0.84
N TYR A 146 -12.82 0.83 1.16
CA TYR A 146 -11.78 0.20 1.96
C TYR A 146 -11.87 0.60 3.43
N SER A 147 -11.32 -0.24 4.31
CA SER A 147 -11.34 0.00 5.76
C SER A 147 -10.29 1.02 6.19
N ASN A 148 -9.13 1.03 5.54
CA ASN A 148 -8.01 1.91 5.79
C ASN A 148 -7.11 2.01 4.57
N ARG A 149 -6.06 2.84 4.66
CA ARG A 149 -5.13 3.11 3.57
C ARG A 149 -4.35 1.87 3.12
N SER A 150 -3.91 1.02 4.06
CA SER A 150 -3.20 -0.23 3.74
C SER A 150 -4.09 -1.17 2.92
N ALA A 151 -5.36 -1.33 3.32
CA ALA A 151 -6.30 -2.16 2.56
C ALA A 151 -6.50 -1.64 1.13
N GLU A 152 -6.68 -0.34 0.99
CA GLU A 152 -6.81 0.29 -0.33
C GLU A 152 -5.58 0.01 -1.20
N MET A 153 -4.38 0.24 -0.69
CA MET A 153 -3.13 0.02 -1.43
C MET A 153 -2.96 -1.43 -1.88
N TRP A 154 -3.21 -2.38 -0.98
CA TRP A 154 -3.13 -3.80 -1.28
C TRP A 154 -4.14 -4.24 -2.35
N HIS A 155 -5.40 -3.87 -2.21
CA HIS A 155 -6.43 -4.23 -3.17
C HIS A 155 -6.23 -3.56 -4.54
N VAL A 156 -5.75 -2.31 -4.58
CA VAL A 156 -5.40 -1.62 -5.82
C VAL A 156 -4.24 -2.31 -6.52
N ALA A 157 -3.15 -2.60 -5.79
CA ALA A 157 -1.99 -3.28 -6.36
C ALA A 157 -2.33 -4.70 -6.83
N ALA A 158 -3.13 -5.45 -6.06
CA ALA A 158 -3.59 -6.79 -6.46
C ALA A 158 -4.33 -6.77 -7.80
N ARG A 159 -5.22 -5.79 -8.03
CA ARG A 159 -5.92 -5.64 -9.32
C ARG A 159 -4.98 -5.33 -10.48
N ILE A 160 -3.93 -4.55 -10.26
CA ILE A 160 -2.91 -4.25 -11.26
C ILE A 160 -2.18 -5.54 -11.65
N ILE A 161 -1.86 -6.39 -10.65
CA ILE A 161 -1.24 -7.70 -10.86
C ILE A 161 -2.19 -8.65 -11.60
N GLU A 162 -3.45 -8.76 -11.17
CA GLU A 162 -4.49 -9.59 -11.82
C GLU A 162 -4.71 -9.21 -13.28
N LYS A 163 -4.61 -7.92 -13.61
CA LYS A 163 -4.69 -7.42 -14.98
C LYS A 163 -3.39 -7.57 -15.76
N ARG A 164 -2.32 -8.05 -15.12
CA ARG A 164 -0.99 -8.18 -15.73
C ARG A 164 -0.47 -6.87 -16.28
N GLU A 165 -0.65 -5.78 -15.53
CA GLU A 165 -0.22 -4.43 -15.91
C GLU A 165 1.13 -4.05 -15.32
N ILE A 166 1.78 -4.94 -14.54
CA ILE A 166 3.04 -4.70 -13.83
C ILE A 166 4.04 -5.84 -14.08
N ILE A 167 5.32 -5.51 -14.14
CA ILE A 167 6.44 -6.46 -14.15
C ILE A 167 7.01 -6.50 -12.73
N LEU A 168 6.88 -7.67 -12.09
CA LEU A 168 7.35 -7.91 -10.73
C LEU A 168 8.80 -8.45 -10.70
N PRO A 169 9.55 -8.24 -9.61
CA PRO A 169 10.85 -8.86 -9.42
C PRO A 169 10.71 -10.36 -9.16
N ASP A 170 11.70 -11.14 -9.57
CA ASP A 170 11.79 -12.57 -9.27
C ASP A 170 12.34 -12.78 -7.84
N ASP A 171 11.43 -12.75 -6.87
CA ASP A 171 11.74 -12.94 -5.44
C ASP A 171 10.69 -13.86 -4.81
N GLY A 172 11.10 -15.09 -4.48
CA GLY A 172 10.19 -16.10 -3.95
C GLY A 172 9.55 -15.75 -2.61
N MET A 173 10.25 -15.00 -1.73
CA MET A 173 9.69 -14.55 -0.45
C MET A 173 8.62 -13.47 -0.67
N LEU A 174 8.87 -12.51 -1.57
CA LEU A 174 7.87 -11.53 -1.98
C LEU A 174 6.61 -12.22 -2.52
N HIS A 175 6.79 -13.17 -3.43
CA HIS A 175 5.67 -13.89 -4.05
C HIS A 175 4.84 -14.64 -2.99
N GLN A 176 5.51 -15.32 -2.05
CA GLN A 176 4.85 -15.99 -0.94
C GLN A 176 4.07 -15.01 -0.05
N GLN A 177 4.65 -13.88 0.31
CA GLN A 177 3.99 -12.86 1.12
C GLN A 177 2.76 -12.28 0.41
N MET A 178 2.83 -12.05 -0.91
CA MET A 178 1.72 -11.53 -1.70
C MET A 178 0.50 -12.43 -1.70
N VAL A 179 0.68 -13.76 -1.75
CA VAL A 179 -0.42 -14.74 -1.85
C VAL A 179 -0.86 -15.32 -0.51
N THR A 180 -0.32 -14.82 0.61
CA THR A 180 -0.71 -15.28 1.95
C THR A 180 -1.60 -14.31 2.71
N ARG A 181 -1.70 -13.06 2.24
CA ARG A 181 -2.50 -12.00 2.87
C ARG A 181 -3.99 -12.22 2.60
N ARG A 182 -4.80 -12.32 3.67
CA ARG A 182 -6.24 -12.49 3.55
C ARG A 182 -6.97 -11.14 3.50
N ALA A 183 -8.02 -11.09 2.68
CA ALA A 183 -8.99 -10.02 2.69
C ALA A 183 -10.00 -10.24 3.82
N GLU A 184 -10.44 -9.19 4.47
CA GLU A 184 -11.55 -9.20 5.40
C GLU A 184 -12.64 -8.24 4.93
N VAL A 185 -13.90 -8.60 5.15
CA VAL A 185 -15.02 -7.70 4.91
C VAL A 185 -15.58 -7.26 6.26
N SER A 186 -15.60 -5.96 6.52
CA SER A 186 -16.14 -5.41 7.73
C SER A 186 -17.67 -5.59 7.80
N ARG A 187 -18.26 -5.43 8.99
CA ARG A 187 -19.73 -5.45 9.17
C ARG A 187 -20.45 -4.39 8.33
N THR A 188 -19.74 -3.34 7.93
CA THR A 188 -20.27 -2.26 7.08
C THR A 188 -20.00 -2.50 5.58
N GLY A 189 -19.54 -3.68 5.19
CA GLY A 189 -19.25 -4.04 3.81
C GLY A 189 -17.93 -3.49 3.24
N LYS A 190 -17.07 -2.88 4.08
CA LYS A 190 -15.79 -2.35 3.62
C LYS A 190 -14.76 -3.47 3.49
N LEU A 191 -13.97 -3.40 2.43
CA LEU A 191 -12.83 -4.28 2.21
C LEU A 191 -11.67 -3.91 3.14
N GLY A 192 -11.15 -4.88 3.86
CA GLY A 192 -10.04 -4.76 4.79
C GLY A 192 -8.97 -5.80 4.51
N LEU A 193 -7.95 -5.80 5.36
CA LEU A 193 -6.91 -6.81 5.41
C LEU A 193 -6.97 -7.54 6.74
N GLU A 194 -6.60 -8.81 6.72
CA GLU A 194 -6.34 -9.57 7.93
C GLU A 194 -5.30 -8.85 8.80
N PRO A 195 -5.58 -8.64 10.10
CA PRO A 195 -4.60 -8.07 11.02
C PRO A 195 -3.31 -8.89 11.09
N LYS A 196 -2.15 -8.21 11.21
CA LYS A 196 -0.83 -8.88 11.31
C LYS A 196 -0.77 -9.90 12.46
N ASP A 197 -1.50 -9.68 13.55
CA ASP A 197 -1.58 -10.64 14.66
C ASP A 197 -2.26 -11.95 14.29
N LYS A 198 -3.29 -11.92 13.44
CA LYS A 198 -3.93 -13.13 12.92
C LYS A 198 -2.98 -13.86 11.96
N MET A 199 -2.21 -13.15 11.14
CA MET A 199 -1.16 -13.75 10.31
C MET A 199 -0.13 -14.48 11.17
N ARG A 200 0.37 -13.84 12.22
CA ARG A 200 1.31 -14.46 13.19
C ARG A 200 0.71 -15.69 13.86
N ALA A 201 -0.57 -15.66 14.22
CA ALA A 201 -1.27 -16.82 14.78
C ALA A 201 -1.35 -18.01 13.80
N ARG A 202 -1.30 -17.74 12.48
CA ARG A 202 -1.16 -18.77 11.42
C ARG A 202 0.28 -19.20 11.15
N GLY A 203 1.26 -18.71 11.92
CA GLY A 203 2.68 -18.99 11.72
C GLY A 203 3.34 -18.23 10.57
N LEU A 204 2.76 -17.12 10.15
CA LEU A 204 3.31 -16.26 9.11
C LEU A 204 4.03 -15.06 9.71
N ASP A 205 5.16 -14.70 9.10
CA ASP A 205 5.89 -13.48 9.42
C ASP A 205 5.18 -12.23 8.84
N SER A 206 5.67 -11.03 9.22
CA SER A 206 5.22 -9.78 8.63
C SER A 206 5.48 -9.77 7.12
N PRO A 207 4.53 -9.31 6.29
CA PRO A 207 4.68 -9.30 4.83
C PRO A 207 5.42 -8.04 4.34
N ASP A 208 6.58 -7.73 4.94
CA ASP A 208 7.29 -6.47 4.77
C ASP A 208 7.66 -6.19 3.29
N ARG A 209 8.12 -7.23 2.55
CA ARG A 209 8.43 -7.09 1.11
C ARG A 209 7.17 -6.80 0.32
N ALA A 210 6.08 -7.49 0.62
CA ALA A 210 4.81 -7.28 -0.04
C ALA A 210 4.21 -5.92 0.34
N ASP A 211 4.25 -5.49 1.60
CA ASP A 211 3.78 -4.17 2.03
C ASP A 211 4.50 -3.05 1.25
N ALA A 212 5.84 -3.14 1.11
CA ALA A 212 6.61 -2.16 0.35
C ALA A 212 6.32 -2.19 -1.16
N VAL A 213 6.24 -3.37 -1.77
CA VAL A 213 6.00 -3.49 -3.23
C VAL A 213 4.56 -3.11 -3.57
N MET A 214 3.56 -3.50 -2.77
CA MET A 214 2.16 -3.07 -2.96
C MET A 214 2.02 -1.56 -2.80
N GLY A 215 2.74 -0.95 -1.83
CA GLY A 215 2.86 0.51 -1.71
C GLY A 215 3.47 1.15 -2.95
N CYS A 216 4.58 0.62 -3.43
CA CYS A 216 5.28 1.09 -4.61
C CYS A 216 4.41 1.02 -5.89
N ILE A 217 3.58 -0.01 -6.04
CA ILE A 217 2.65 -0.17 -7.17
C ILE A 217 1.49 0.81 -7.08
N SER A 218 0.93 1.02 -5.89
CA SER A 218 -0.30 1.79 -5.68
C SER A 218 -0.07 3.29 -5.51
N CYS A 219 1.10 3.75 -5.05
CA CYS A 219 1.41 5.16 -4.87
C CYS A 219 1.75 5.88 -6.18
N GLY A 220 1.83 7.21 -6.14
CA GLY A 220 2.22 8.05 -7.27
C GLY A 220 1.24 8.02 -8.44
N GLY A 221 -0.04 7.74 -8.20
CA GLY A 221 -1.05 7.63 -9.27
C GLY A 221 -1.15 6.22 -9.86
N GLY A 222 -0.41 5.25 -9.30
CA GLY A 222 -0.42 3.85 -9.77
C GLY A 222 0.23 3.65 -11.14
N VAL A 223 0.15 2.42 -11.64
CA VAL A 223 0.63 2.08 -13.00
C VAL A 223 -0.37 2.58 -14.02
N GLY A 224 0.10 3.35 -15.02
CA GLY A 224 -0.73 3.80 -16.13
C GLY A 224 -1.92 4.70 -15.76
N GLY A 225 -1.84 5.46 -14.66
CA GLY A 225 -2.94 6.31 -14.20
C GLY A 225 -4.13 5.52 -13.63
N THR A 226 -3.89 4.36 -13.09
CA THR A 226 -4.91 3.41 -12.59
C THR A 226 -5.78 3.95 -11.46
N TRP A 227 -5.33 4.96 -10.71
CA TRP A 227 -6.15 5.63 -9.69
C TRP A 227 -7.45 6.19 -10.27
N GLU A 228 -7.35 6.90 -11.39
CA GLU A 228 -8.51 7.49 -12.07
C GLU A 228 -9.45 6.40 -12.62
N ARG A 229 -8.89 5.27 -13.07
CA ARG A 229 -9.67 4.13 -13.60
C ARG A 229 -10.41 3.34 -12.53
N PHE A 230 -9.83 3.20 -11.33
CA PHE A 230 -10.39 2.34 -10.28
C PHE A 230 -11.18 3.07 -9.22
N SER A 231 -10.87 4.34 -8.95
CA SER A 231 -11.53 5.10 -7.89
C SER A 231 -12.73 5.90 -8.37
N GLY A 232 -12.79 6.25 -9.65
CA GLY A 232 -13.74 7.26 -10.14
C GLY A 232 -13.58 8.63 -9.46
N ILE A 233 -12.51 8.79 -8.68
CA ILE A 233 -12.18 9.97 -7.88
C ILE A 233 -11.02 10.65 -8.57
N THR A 234 -11.22 11.88 -9.02
CA THR A 234 -10.14 12.78 -9.40
C THR A 234 -9.16 12.91 -8.24
N ARG A 235 -7.87 12.84 -8.55
CA ARG A 235 -6.79 13.05 -7.59
C ARG A 235 -7.08 14.32 -6.79
N PRO A 236 -7.14 14.27 -5.44
CA PRO A 236 -7.23 15.52 -4.71
C PRO A 236 -5.98 16.35 -5.04
N THR A 237 -6.19 17.60 -5.40
CA THR A 237 -5.10 18.53 -5.63
C THR A 237 -4.38 18.81 -4.30
N LEU A 238 -3.14 19.26 -4.35
CA LEU A 238 -2.39 19.64 -3.14
C LEU A 238 -3.18 20.63 -2.28
N ALA A 239 -4.00 21.50 -2.90
CA ALA A 239 -4.88 22.45 -2.22
C ALA A 239 -6.00 21.76 -1.44
N GLU A 240 -6.64 20.72 -2.01
CA GLU A 240 -7.69 19.95 -1.32
C GLU A 240 -7.15 19.12 -0.16
N LEU A 241 -5.90 18.62 -0.27
CA LEU A 241 -5.22 17.92 0.83
C LEU A 241 -4.84 18.87 1.98
N THR A 242 -4.51 20.13 1.68
CA THR A 242 -4.23 21.16 2.69
C THR A 242 -5.50 21.69 3.36
N GLU A 243 -6.61 21.82 2.63
CA GLU A 243 -7.90 22.20 3.19
C GLU A 243 -8.47 21.14 4.15
N ASP A 244 -8.35 19.84 3.82
CA ASP A 244 -8.75 18.74 4.71
C ASP A 244 -7.87 18.66 5.97
N ALA A 245 -6.57 18.95 5.87
CA ALA A 245 -5.66 19.04 7.01
C ALA A 245 -5.98 20.23 7.91
N GLU A 246 -6.30 21.40 7.34
CA GLU A 246 -6.70 22.59 8.10
C GLU A 246 -8.09 22.44 8.72
N ALA A 247 -9.02 21.74 8.07
CA ALA A 247 -10.35 21.43 8.62
C ALA A 247 -10.24 20.48 9.82
N SER A 248 -9.41 19.42 9.73
CA SER A 248 -9.14 18.50 10.83
C SER A 248 -8.49 19.19 12.04
N PHE A 249 -7.58 20.15 11.80
CA PHE A 249 -6.94 20.91 12.87
C PHE A 249 -7.90 21.88 13.58
N LYS A 250 -8.94 22.36 12.89
CA LYS A 250 -9.97 23.23 13.47
C LYS A 250 -11.02 22.50 14.29
N GLU A 251 -11.29 21.24 14.00
CA GLU A 251 -12.22 20.41 14.80
C GLU A 251 -11.62 19.95 16.13
N ASP A 252 -10.28 19.84 16.24
CA ASP A 252 -9.58 19.48 17.49
C ASP A 252 -9.27 20.67 18.42
N CYS A 253 -9.50 21.89 17.99
CA CYS A 253 -9.42 23.06 18.85
C CYS A 253 -10.73 23.22 19.64
N LEU A 254 -10.70 22.84 20.92
CA LEU A 254 -11.78 23.12 21.88
C LEU A 254 -12.19 24.60 21.85
N PRO A 255 -13.51 24.89 21.93
CA PRO A 255 -13.97 26.27 21.96
C PRO A 255 -13.44 26.99 23.21
N ASP A 256 -12.94 28.18 22.98
CA ASP A 256 -12.55 29.15 24.00
C ASP A 256 -13.65 29.32 25.08
N GLY A 257 -13.23 29.20 26.32
CA GLY A 257 -13.98 29.73 27.43
C GLY A 257 -14.28 28.74 28.55
N MET A 258 -13.31 28.58 29.47
CA MET A 258 -13.55 28.56 30.91
C MET A 258 -12.22 28.73 31.67
N PHE A 259 -11.80 29.96 31.82
CA PHE A 259 -11.03 30.36 32.98
C PHE A 259 -11.99 30.40 34.16
N VAL A 260 -11.88 29.46 35.07
CA VAL A 260 -12.38 29.61 36.42
C VAL A 260 -11.14 29.66 37.32
N GLY A 261 -10.87 30.86 37.82
CA GLY A 261 -9.87 31.07 38.81
C GLY A 261 -10.22 30.42 40.15
N TYR A 262 -9.23 29.90 40.81
CA TYR A 262 -8.92 30.08 42.24
C TYR A 262 -7.43 29.72 42.43
#